data_ce5ba20a41620f01450bbc98fb5d104b
#
_entry.id   ce5ba20a41620f01450bbc98fb5d104b
#
_cell.length_a   1.000
_cell.length_b   1.000
_cell.length_c   1.000
_cell.angle_alpha   90.00
_cell.angle_beta   90.00
_cell.angle_gamma   90.00
#
_symmetry.space_group_name_H-M   'P 1'
#
loop_
_entity.id
_entity.type
_entity.pdbx_description
1 polymer ?
#
loop_
_entity_poly.entity_id
_entity_poly.type
_entity_poly.pdbx_seq_one_letter_code
_entity_poly.pdbx_strand_id
1 'polypeptide(L)'
;LIIPLLVLTGQPGAFASELRQFEGVVYPVEERDLALPVDGLIDEVAVSEGESVPKGRVLLRLRSQSAKFEAERRRLVWQDNTAVDTGNERLKIIAAQYQTLSKLFETTGTVSKDELNALRLEKIQAKGQLDNSLVQKSLAELEYKTAAQRLLERSLKAPIDGLVTKIEKFNGEWVSAGETVITMVDLRSVVLRTSVPDALARLLQSDQEVTANIDGAGQVTGVVTFVAPVADPASGLVRIRIEIANPNGMIRPGTRGRVLL
;
A
#
# COMPACT_ATOMS: atom_id res chain seq x y z
N LEU A 1 -45.53 -28.56 -76.59
CA LEU A 1 -45.11 -27.33 -75.91
C LEU A 1 -44.44 -27.74 -74.56
N ILE A 2 -43.09 -27.68 -74.50
CA ILE A 2 -42.31 -28.05 -73.33
C ILE A 2 -41.93 -26.76 -72.57
N ILE A 3 -42.40 -26.63 -71.36
CA ILE A 3 -42.06 -25.49 -70.47
C ILE A 3 -40.85 -25.93 -69.62
N PRO A 4 -39.71 -25.23 -69.59
CA PRO A 4 -38.61 -25.54 -68.72
C PRO A 4 -38.87 -25.04 -67.29
N LEU A 5 -38.68 -25.90 -66.31
CA LEU A 5 -38.72 -25.66 -64.89
C LEU A 5 -37.46 -24.90 -64.44
N LEU A 6 -37.62 -23.66 -64.02
CA LEU A 6 -36.53 -22.81 -63.51
C LEU A 6 -36.24 -23.20 -62.07
N VAL A 7 -35.10 -23.89 -61.84
CA VAL A 7 -34.61 -24.21 -60.51
C VAL A 7 -33.92 -22.98 -59.94
N LEU A 8 -34.53 -22.33 -58.96
CA LEU A 8 -33.95 -21.21 -58.21
C LEU A 8 -32.99 -21.79 -57.12
N THR A 9 -31.71 -21.78 -57.43
CA THR A 9 -30.67 -22.10 -56.42
C THR A 9 -30.50 -20.92 -55.48
N GLY A 10 -31.09 -21.06 -54.29
CA GLY A 10 -30.83 -20.11 -53.19
C GLY A 10 -29.39 -20.19 -52.74
N GLN A 11 -28.63 -19.14 -52.91
CA GLN A 11 -27.32 -18.98 -52.27
C GLN A 11 -27.52 -18.83 -50.76
N PRO A 12 -26.76 -19.57 -49.92
CA PRO A 12 -26.72 -19.28 -48.46
C PRO A 12 -26.01 -17.93 -48.29
N GLY A 13 -26.77 -16.93 -47.86
CA GLY A 13 -26.23 -15.64 -47.45
C GLY A 13 -25.21 -15.85 -46.31
N ALA A 14 -23.95 -15.58 -46.61
CA ALA A 14 -22.91 -15.47 -45.60
C ALA A 14 -23.31 -14.29 -44.68
N PHE A 15 -23.74 -14.59 -43.46
CA PHE A 15 -23.82 -13.59 -42.42
C PHE A 15 -22.38 -13.18 -42.08
N ALA A 16 -21.85 -12.19 -42.79
CA ALA A 16 -20.70 -11.43 -42.34
C ALA A 16 -21.14 -10.78 -41.03
N SER A 17 -20.64 -11.27 -39.93
CA SER A 17 -20.76 -10.58 -38.65
C SER A 17 -20.08 -9.21 -38.81
N GLU A 18 -20.87 -8.16 -38.97
CA GLU A 18 -20.34 -6.79 -38.95
C GLU A 18 -19.70 -6.58 -37.57
N LEU A 19 -18.36 -6.60 -37.55
CA LEU A 19 -17.57 -6.21 -36.40
C LEU A 19 -17.95 -4.76 -36.04
N ARG A 20 -18.68 -4.61 -34.94
CA ARG A 20 -19.08 -3.27 -34.45
C ARG A 20 -17.93 -2.64 -33.74
N GLN A 21 -17.69 -1.35 -34.04
CA GLN A 21 -16.63 -0.57 -33.39
C GLN A 21 -17.24 0.28 -32.27
N PHE A 22 -16.62 0.23 -31.09
CA PHE A 22 -17.03 1.06 -29.95
C PHE A 22 -15.86 1.94 -29.54
N GLU A 23 -16.10 3.24 -29.53
CA GLU A 23 -15.10 4.22 -29.13
C GLU A 23 -14.93 4.25 -27.61
N GLY A 24 -13.70 4.50 -27.18
CA GLY A 24 -13.33 4.64 -25.80
C GLY A 24 -12.10 5.51 -25.64
N VAL A 25 -11.70 5.71 -24.39
CA VAL A 25 -10.51 6.47 -24.01
C VAL A 25 -9.58 5.57 -23.22
N VAL A 26 -8.30 5.71 -23.48
CA VAL A 26 -7.23 4.99 -22.81
C VAL A 26 -6.86 5.71 -21.50
N TYR A 27 -6.78 4.97 -20.41
CA TYR A 27 -6.35 5.44 -19.10
C TYR A 27 -5.11 4.66 -18.65
N PRO A 28 -4.29 5.19 -17.74
CA PRO A 28 -3.26 4.39 -17.10
C PRO A 28 -3.91 3.26 -16.30
N VAL A 29 -3.21 2.13 -16.13
CA VAL A 29 -3.72 1.04 -15.29
C VAL A 29 -3.86 1.49 -13.85
N GLU A 30 -2.93 2.29 -13.37
CA GLU A 30 -2.92 2.85 -12.04
C GLU A 30 -2.43 4.31 -12.05
N GLU A 31 -3.15 5.19 -11.38
CA GLU A 31 -2.78 6.59 -11.14
C GLU A 31 -2.86 6.85 -9.64
N ARG A 32 -1.84 7.51 -9.10
CA ARG A 32 -1.71 7.79 -7.68
C ARG A 32 -1.36 9.24 -7.43
N ASP A 33 -2.25 9.92 -6.76
CA ASP A 33 -2.00 11.24 -6.17
C ASP A 33 -1.38 11.03 -4.80
N LEU A 34 -0.11 11.39 -4.68
CA LEU A 34 0.68 11.13 -3.49
C LEU A 34 0.68 12.35 -2.58
N ALA A 35 0.35 12.11 -1.33
CA ALA A 35 0.32 13.10 -0.25
C ALA A 35 1.13 12.61 0.95
N LEU A 36 1.56 13.56 1.80
CA LEU A 36 2.19 13.24 3.08
C LEU A 36 1.12 13.25 4.18
N PRO A 37 1.22 12.38 5.20
CA PRO A 37 0.28 12.35 6.32
C PRO A 37 0.57 13.45 7.37
N VAL A 38 1.66 14.21 7.20
CA VAL A 38 2.12 15.26 8.12
C VAL A 38 2.44 16.54 7.34
N ASP A 39 2.24 17.65 8.00
CA ASP A 39 2.63 18.96 7.47
C ASP A 39 4.12 19.25 7.67
N GLY A 40 4.65 20.15 6.84
CA GLY A 40 6.03 20.57 6.96
C GLY A 40 6.59 21.31 5.76
N LEU A 41 7.80 21.82 5.94
CA LEU A 41 8.57 22.46 4.88
C LEU A 41 9.29 21.41 4.04
N ILE A 42 9.18 21.49 2.71
CA ILE A 42 9.92 20.62 1.79
C ILE A 42 11.40 20.96 1.85
N ASP A 43 12.21 19.98 2.18
CA ASP A 43 13.66 20.07 2.20
C ASP A 43 14.24 19.70 0.83
N GLU A 44 13.73 18.63 0.24
CA GLU A 44 14.23 18.09 -1.02
C GLU A 44 13.12 17.39 -1.81
N VAL A 45 13.00 17.71 -3.10
CA VAL A 45 12.29 16.90 -4.11
C VAL A 45 13.37 16.17 -4.90
N ALA A 46 13.39 14.83 -4.77
CA ALA A 46 14.47 13.96 -5.25
C ALA A 46 14.21 13.36 -6.64
N VAL A 47 13.16 13.81 -7.34
CA VAL A 47 12.72 13.33 -8.65
C VAL A 47 12.30 14.47 -9.55
N SER A 48 12.20 14.17 -10.86
CA SER A 48 11.73 15.11 -11.88
C SER A 48 10.49 14.59 -12.59
N GLU A 49 9.69 15.48 -13.16
CA GLU A 49 8.59 15.09 -14.05
C GLU A 49 9.14 14.33 -15.26
N GLY A 50 8.47 13.24 -15.66
CA GLY A 50 8.93 12.34 -16.70
C GLY A 50 9.95 11.29 -16.24
N GLU A 51 10.33 11.26 -14.96
CA GLU A 51 11.26 10.27 -14.43
C GLU A 51 10.53 8.96 -14.07
N SER A 52 11.09 7.83 -14.50
CA SER A 52 10.62 6.50 -14.08
C SER A 52 11.29 6.11 -12.77
N VAL A 53 10.49 5.75 -11.79
CA VAL A 53 10.95 5.44 -10.42
C VAL A 53 10.45 4.08 -9.96
N PRO A 54 11.32 3.29 -9.30
CA PRO A 54 10.91 2.02 -8.71
C PRO A 54 10.16 2.24 -7.38
N LYS A 55 9.30 1.29 -7.04
CA LYS A 55 8.63 1.23 -5.74
C LYS A 55 9.62 1.35 -4.58
N GLY A 56 9.27 2.17 -3.59
CA GLY A 56 10.07 2.39 -2.38
C GLY A 56 11.13 3.50 -2.51
N ARG A 57 11.41 4.01 -3.71
CA ARG A 57 12.31 5.17 -3.90
C ARG A 57 11.73 6.40 -3.21
N VAL A 58 12.58 7.16 -2.55
CA VAL A 58 12.20 8.44 -1.95
C VAL A 58 11.99 9.47 -3.05
N LEU A 59 10.82 10.10 -3.06
CA LEU A 59 10.41 11.13 -4.01
C LEU A 59 10.61 12.54 -3.45
N LEU A 60 10.28 12.70 -2.16
CA LEU A 60 10.31 13.98 -1.47
C LEU A 60 10.65 13.78 0.01
N ARG A 61 11.36 14.74 0.60
CA ARG A 61 11.64 14.80 2.03
C ARG A 61 11.21 16.14 2.60
N LEU A 62 10.52 16.08 3.73
CA LEU A 62 10.30 17.26 4.58
C LEU A 62 11.50 17.49 5.49
N ARG A 63 11.67 18.74 5.94
CA ARG A 63 12.63 19.07 6.98
C ARG A 63 12.38 18.23 8.23
N SER A 64 13.39 17.43 8.60
CA SER A 64 13.21 16.36 9.59
C SER A 64 14.19 16.41 10.75
N GLN A 65 15.02 17.47 10.87
CA GLN A 65 16.09 17.52 11.86
C GLN A 65 15.58 17.36 13.31
N SER A 66 14.52 18.09 13.69
CA SER A 66 13.91 17.99 15.02
C SER A 66 13.30 16.62 15.27
N ALA A 67 12.65 16.01 14.26
CA ALA A 67 12.09 14.66 14.36
C ALA A 67 13.20 13.59 14.50
N LYS A 68 14.34 13.76 13.82
CA LYS A 68 15.51 12.89 13.98
C LYS A 68 16.04 12.93 15.41
N PHE A 69 16.23 14.13 15.99
CA PHE A 69 16.67 14.28 17.36
C PHE A 69 15.68 13.69 18.37
N GLU A 70 14.38 13.88 18.16
CA GLU A 70 13.37 13.30 19.04
C GLU A 70 13.37 11.77 18.97
N ALA A 71 13.44 11.17 17.79
CA ALA A 71 13.54 9.73 17.63
C ALA A 71 14.80 9.16 18.30
N GLU A 72 15.94 9.85 18.13
CA GLU A 72 17.21 9.47 18.75
C GLU A 72 17.15 9.57 20.28
N ARG A 73 16.59 10.66 20.82
CA ARG A 73 16.40 10.82 22.25
C ARG A 73 15.55 9.69 22.85
N ARG A 74 14.43 9.35 22.19
CA ARG A 74 13.56 8.24 22.64
C ARG A 74 14.25 6.89 22.52
N ARG A 75 15.08 6.70 21.48
CA ARG A 75 15.88 5.50 21.31
C ARG A 75 16.85 5.29 22.49
N LEU A 76 17.56 6.32 22.91
CA LEU A 76 18.49 6.25 24.03
C LEU A 76 17.77 5.90 25.35
N VAL A 77 16.60 6.51 25.61
CA VAL A 77 15.79 6.18 26.79
C VAL A 77 15.35 4.71 26.77
N TRP A 78 14.87 4.21 25.63
CA TRP A 78 14.47 2.80 25.50
C TRP A 78 15.62 1.83 25.66
N GLN A 79 16.82 2.18 25.16
CA GLN A 79 18.01 1.32 25.25
C GLN A 79 18.61 1.25 26.66
N ASP A 80 18.25 2.16 27.55
CA ASP A 80 18.70 2.10 28.95
C ASP A 80 18.04 0.92 29.68
N ASN A 81 18.89 -0.02 30.11
CA ASN A 81 18.48 -1.21 30.83
C ASN A 81 18.78 -1.12 32.32
N THR A 82 19.40 -0.03 32.79
CA THR A 82 19.97 0.07 34.16
C THR A 82 18.95 -0.29 35.23
N ALA A 83 17.73 0.21 35.16
CA ALA A 83 16.69 -0.07 36.16
C ALA A 83 16.22 -1.52 36.14
N VAL A 84 16.12 -2.15 34.96
CA VAL A 84 15.73 -3.55 34.79
C VAL A 84 16.85 -4.48 35.29
N ASP A 85 18.09 -4.22 34.92
CA ASP A 85 19.24 -5.03 35.31
C ASP A 85 19.48 -4.98 36.82
N THR A 86 19.41 -3.77 37.41
CA THR A 86 19.48 -3.58 38.85
C THR A 86 18.36 -4.30 39.59
N GLY A 87 17.12 -4.20 39.08
CA GLY A 87 15.94 -4.88 39.63
C GLY A 87 16.06 -6.41 39.56
N ASN A 88 16.58 -6.95 38.45
CA ASN A 88 16.86 -8.39 38.30
C ASN A 88 17.89 -8.90 39.31
N GLU A 89 19.02 -8.21 39.42
CA GLU A 89 20.08 -8.62 40.37
C GLU A 89 19.59 -8.52 41.83
N ARG A 90 18.88 -7.46 42.19
CA ARG A 90 18.29 -7.34 43.52
C ARG A 90 17.32 -8.49 43.82
N LEU A 91 16.38 -8.78 42.92
CA LEU A 91 15.44 -9.88 43.08
C LEU A 91 16.15 -11.23 43.21
N LYS A 92 17.20 -11.47 42.44
CA LYS A 92 18.03 -12.68 42.48
C LYS A 92 18.72 -12.87 43.83
N ILE A 93 19.31 -11.80 44.40
CA ILE A 93 19.96 -11.84 45.70
C ILE A 93 18.93 -12.16 46.80
N ILE A 94 17.82 -11.44 46.85
CA ILE A 94 16.77 -11.64 47.85
C ILE A 94 16.14 -13.03 47.74
N ALA A 95 15.93 -13.52 46.50
CA ALA A 95 15.39 -14.85 46.25
C ALA A 95 16.32 -15.96 46.77
N ALA A 96 17.64 -15.82 46.59
CA ALA A 96 18.64 -16.75 47.10
C ALA A 96 18.69 -16.75 48.65
N GLN A 97 18.65 -15.58 49.28
CA GLN A 97 18.56 -15.43 50.73
C GLN A 97 17.29 -16.10 51.28
N TYR A 98 16.14 -15.84 50.65
CA TYR A 98 14.88 -16.47 51.05
C TYR A 98 14.93 -18.00 50.96
N GLN A 99 15.48 -18.56 49.89
CA GLN A 99 15.65 -20.01 49.74
C GLN A 99 16.54 -20.62 50.84
N THR A 100 17.63 -19.94 51.17
CA THR A 100 18.56 -20.39 52.22
C THR A 100 17.88 -20.38 53.62
N LEU A 101 17.20 -19.27 53.94
CA LEU A 101 16.48 -19.12 55.21
C LEU A 101 15.32 -20.10 55.33
N SER A 102 14.58 -20.34 54.27
CA SER A 102 13.47 -21.32 54.20
C SER A 102 13.97 -22.75 54.52
N LYS A 103 15.10 -23.15 53.92
CA LYS A 103 15.74 -24.45 54.21
C LYS A 103 16.17 -24.58 55.65
N LEU A 104 16.80 -23.54 56.22
CA LEU A 104 17.22 -23.55 57.65
C LEU A 104 16.00 -23.63 58.59
N PHE A 105 14.92 -22.91 58.27
CA PHE A 105 13.67 -22.99 59.05
C PHE A 105 13.10 -24.40 59.06
N GLU A 106 13.09 -25.09 57.89
CA GLU A 106 12.54 -26.45 57.71
C GLU A 106 13.44 -27.53 58.39
N THR A 107 14.77 -27.36 58.34
CA THR A 107 15.72 -28.40 58.76
C THR A 107 16.17 -28.27 60.21
N THR A 108 16.35 -27.07 60.70
CA THR A 108 16.93 -26.81 62.01
C THR A 108 16.04 -26.10 63.01
N GLY A 109 14.97 -25.42 62.51
CA GLY A 109 14.08 -24.60 63.33
C GLY A 109 14.76 -23.38 64.01
N THR A 110 15.99 -23.04 63.60
CA THR A 110 16.79 -21.97 64.21
C THR A 110 16.41 -20.58 63.77
N VAL A 111 15.61 -20.46 62.66
CA VAL A 111 15.15 -19.20 62.09
C VAL A 111 13.76 -18.88 62.63
N SER A 112 13.49 -17.60 62.92
CA SER A 112 12.15 -17.12 63.30
C SER A 112 11.20 -17.09 62.11
N LYS A 113 9.93 -17.46 62.32
CA LYS A 113 8.87 -17.33 61.32
C LYS A 113 8.68 -15.89 60.87
N ASP A 114 8.88 -14.94 61.79
CA ASP A 114 8.75 -13.50 61.45
C ASP A 114 9.88 -13.04 60.56
N GLU A 115 11.10 -13.51 60.74
CA GLU A 115 12.25 -13.24 59.87
C GLU A 115 12.03 -13.78 58.45
N LEU A 116 11.53 -15.02 58.34
CA LEU A 116 11.18 -15.62 57.04
C LEU A 116 10.07 -14.82 56.33
N ASN A 117 9.03 -14.36 57.07
CA ASN A 117 7.95 -13.56 56.52
C ASN A 117 8.44 -12.18 56.09
N ALA A 118 9.34 -11.54 56.84
CA ALA A 118 9.95 -10.25 56.48
C ALA A 118 10.70 -10.36 55.14
N LEU A 119 11.51 -11.39 54.96
CA LEU A 119 12.27 -11.60 53.72
C LEU A 119 11.36 -11.99 52.54
N ARG A 120 10.26 -12.72 52.83
CA ARG A 120 9.22 -12.99 51.83
C ARG A 120 8.56 -11.69 51.33
N LEU A 121 8.25 -10.78 52.21
CA LEU A 121 7.67 -9.47 51.85
C LEU A 121 8.65 -8.65 51.01
N GLU A 122 9.94 -8.63 51.43
CA GLU A 122 11.00 -7.94 50.66
C GLU A 122 11.15 -8.51 49.25
N LYS A 123 11.08 -9.85 49.09
CA LYS A 123 11.08 -10.52 47.76
C LYS A 123 9.88 -10.08 46.91
N ILE A 124 8.69 -9.99 47.51
CA ILE A 124 7.47 -9.52 46.78
C ILE A 124 7.63 -8.05 46.33
N GLN A 125 8.18 -7.20 47.21
CA GLN A 125 8.45 -5.79 46.90
C GLN A 125 9.48 -5.64 45.80
N ALA A 126 10.60 -6.39 45.88
CA ALA A 126 11.63 -6.37 44.82
C ALA A 126 11.08 -6.83 43.46
N LYS A 127 10.24 -7.88 43.48
CA LYS A 127 9.56 -8.32 42.26
C LYS A 127 8.65 -7.23 41.70
N GLY A 128 7.81 -6.59 42.51
CA GLY A 128 6.94 -5.51 42.09
C GLY A 128 7.70 -4.30 41.50
N GLN A 129 8.89 -3.98 42.07
CA GLN A 129 9.76 -2.93 41.53
C GLN A 129 10.32 -3.32 40.13
N LEU A 130 10.75 -4.58 39.96
CA LEU A 130 11.23 -5.10 38.69
C LEU A 130 10.11 -5.07 37.64
N ASP A 131 8.91 -5.56 38.01
CA ASP A 131 7.75 -5.57 37.11
C ASP A 131 7.40 -4.13 36.66
N ASN A 132 7.46 -3.15 37.57
CA ASN A 132 7.31 -1.73 37.23
C ASN A 132 8.39 -1.25 36.24
N SER A 133 9.65 -1.61 36.46
CA SER A 133 10.75 -1.22 35.56
C SER A 133 10.56 -1.82 34.16
N LEU A 134 10.06 -3.04 34.04
CA LEU A 134 9.73 -3.69 32.76
C LEU A 134 8.59 -2.98 32.04
N VAL A 135 7.55 -2.54 32.78
CA VAL A 135 6.46 -1.75 32.22
C VAL A 135 6.97 -0.41 31.69
N GLN A 136 7.80 0.31 32.47
CA GLN A 136 8.39 1.58 32.02
C GLN A 136 9.26 1.41 30.78
N LYS A 137 10.03 0.33 30.69
CA LYS A 137 10.81 0.00 29.49
C LYS A 137 9.92 -0.25 28.26
N SER A 138 8.81 -0.97 28.44
CA SER A 138 7.85 -1.21 27.37
C SER A 138 7.18 0.09 26.88
N LEU A 139 6.87 1.01 27.80
CA LEU A 139 6.37 2.33 27.43
C LEU A 139 7.39 3.16 26.66
N ALA A 140 8.67 3.16 27.09
CA ALA A 140 9.76 3.83 26.39
C ALA A 140 9.98 3.25 24.97
N GLU A 141 9.80 1.93 24.79
CA GLU A 141 9.82 1.29 23.46
C GLU A 141 8.71 1.83 22.55
N LEU A 142 7.48 1.93 23.04
CA LEU A 142 6.35 2.47 22.29
C LEU A 142 6.57 3.94 21.94
N GLU A 143 7.10 4.74 22.83
CA GLU A 143 7.46 6.14 22.59
C GLU A 143 8.51 6.27 21.48
N TYR A 144 9.54 5.43 21.51
CA TYR A 144 10.56 5.38 20.45
C TYR A 144 9.93 4.98 19.10
N LYS A 145 9.14 3.91 19.06
CA LYS A 145 8.46 3.47 17.84
C LYS A 145 7.57 4.57 17.24
N THR A 146 6.86 5.30 18.10
CA THR A 146 6.02 6.43 17.68
C THR A 146 6.87 7.56 17.07
N ALA A 147 7.97 7.93 17.71
CA ALA A 147 8.86 8.98 17.20
C ALA A 147 9.55 8.56 15.90
N ALA A 148 9.97 7.30 15.79
CA ALA A 148 10.54 6.73 14.57
C ALA A 148 9.54 6.72 13.41
N GLN A 149 8.27 6.35 13.67
CA GLN A 149 7.21 6.39 12.68
C GLN A 149 6.96 7.81 12.15
N ARG A 150 6.86 8.81 13.05
CA ARG A 150 6.71 10.22 12.68
C ARG A 150 7.89 10.74 11.83
N LEU A 151 9.09 10.21 12.05
CA LEU A 151 10.25 10.52 11.22
C LEU A 151 10.11 9.91 9.81
N LEU A 152 9.63 8.66 9.70
CA LEU A 152 9.38 8.00 8.41
C LEU A 152 8.31 8.75 7.60
N GLU A 153 7.27 9.24 8.24
CA GLU A 153 6.18 10.00 7.64
C GLU A 153 6.60 11.32 7.01
N ARG A 154 7.81 11.82 7.34
CA ARG A 154 8.43 12.99 6.70
C ARG A 154 9.12 12.69 5.38
N SER A 155 9.01 11.48 4.86
CA SER A 155 9.55 11.10 3.57
C SER A 155 8.47 10.44 2.73
N LEU A 156 8.19 10.99 1.57
CA LEU A 156 7.29 10.42 0.59
C LEU A 156 8.06 9.41 -0.26
N LYS A 157 7.54 8.18 -0.34
CA LYS A 157 8.13 7.11 -1.17
C LYS A 157 7.14 6.68 -2.24
N ALA A 158 7.67 6.23 -3.38
CA ALA A 158 6.87 5.65 -4.45
C ALA A 158 6.14 4.39 -3.97
N PRO A 159 4.79 4.33 -4.02
CA PRO A 159 4.03 3.14 -3.62
C PRO A 159 4.03 2.05 -4.70
N ILE A 160 4.29 2.42 -5.95
CA ILE A 160 4.32 1.55 -7.14
C ILE A 160 5.57 1.85 -7.97
N ASP A 161 5.91 0.93 -8.88
CA ASP A 161 6.81 1.25 -10.00
C ASP A 161 6.03 2.10 -11.00
N GLY A 162 6.58 3.23 -11.45
CA GLY A 162 5.83 4.10 -12.34
C GLY A 162 6.59 5.34 -12.77
N LEU A 163 5.89 6.19 -13.51
CA LEU A 163 6.38 7.45 -14.05
C LEU A 163 5.81 8.61 -13.20
N VAL A 164 6.65 9.56 -12.83
CA VAL A 164 6.21 10.83 -12.23
C VAL A 164 5.62 11.70 -13.32
N THR A 165 4.34 12.01 -13.23
CA THR A 165 3.64 12.84 -14.24
C THR A 165 3.54 14.30 -13.86
N LYS A 166 3.45 14.58 -12.56
CA LYS A 166 3.31 15.95 -12.07
C LYS A 166 3.94 16.14 -10.69
N ILE A 167 4.56 17.29 -10.50
CA ILE A 167 5.08 17.77 -9.21
C ILE A 167 4.37 19.08 -8.89
N GLU A 168 3.54 19.07 -7.83
CA GLU A 168 2.73 20.23 -7.44
C GLU A 168 3.45 21.19 -6.48
N LYS A 169 4.50 20.71 -5.80
CA LYS A 169 5.23 21.45 -4.77
C LYS A 169 6.73 21.27 -4.90
N PHE A 170 7.48 22.32 -4.60
CA PHE A 170 8.93 22.41 -4.79
C PHE A 170 9.68 22.63 -3.49
N ASN A 171 11.02 22.56 -3.57
CA ASN A 171 11.90 22.79 -2.43
C ASN A 171 11.64 24.17 -1.80
N GLY A 172 11.52 24.20 -0.46
CA GLY A 172 11.28 25.42 0.30
C GLY A 172 9.80 25.80 0.43
N GLU A 173 8.88 25.07 -0.18
CA GLU A 173 7.44 25.28 0.00
C GLU A 173 6.90 24.52 1.20
N TRP A 174 5.81 25.04 1.75
CA TRP A 174 5.06 24.39 2.82
C TRP A 174 4.02 23.44 2.24
N VAL A 175 3.89 22.25 2.83
CA VAL A 175 2.88 21.23 2.51
C VAL A 175 2.02 20.98 3.73
N SER A 176 0.70 20.88 3.50
CA SER A 176 -0.27 20.46 4.50
C SER A 176 -0.51 18.94 4.44
N ALA A 177 -0.85 18.34 5.58
CA ALA A 177 -1.19 16.92 5.62
C ALA A 177 -2.37 16.60 4.68
N GLY A 178 -2.22 15.57 3.84
CA GLY A 178 -3.22 15.17 2.84
C GLY A 178 -3.23 15.98 1.55
N GLU A 179 -2.39 17.01 1.42
CA GLU A 179 -2.24 17.78 0.19
C GLU A 179 -1.43 16.98 -0.84
N THR A 180 -1.94 16.85 -2.07
CA THR A 180 -1.23 16.17 -3.17
C THR A 180 0.02 16.93 -3.52
N VAL A 181 1.14 16.25 -3.56
CA VAL A 181 2.46 16.83 -3.89
C VAL A 181 3.08 16.27 -5.17
N ILE A 182 2.82 15.00 -5.48
CA ILE A 182 3.32 14.31 -6.66
C ILE A 182 2.25 13.38 -7.19
N THR A 183 2.03 13.37 -8.51
CA THR A 183 1.19 12.38 -9.19
C THR A 183 2.07 11.39 -9.94
N MET A 184 1.79 10.10 -9.80
CA MET A 184 2.48 9.01 -10.49
C MET A 184 1.50 8.13 -11.23
N VAL A 185 1.96 7.54 -12.34
CA VAL A 185 1.18 6.58 -13.14
C VAL A 185 1.99 5.31 -13.42
N ASP A 186 1.31 4.17 -13.43
CA ASP A 186 1.85 2.94 -14.01
C ASP A 186 1.43 2.86 -15.47
N LEU A 187 2.40 2.81 -16.38
CA LEU A 187 2.20 2.75 -17.82
C LEU A 187 2.61 1.40 -18.44
N ARG A 188 2.95 0.38 -17.63
CA ARG A 188 3.31 -0.96 -18.13
C ARG A 188 2.14 -1.64 -18.82
N SER A 189 0.93 -1.34 -18.40
CA SER A 189 -0.30 -1.60 -19.12
C SER A 189 -1.20 -0.37 -19.10
N VAL A 190 -2.17 -0.34 -20.00
CA VAL A 190 -3.18 0.72 -20.08
C VAL A 190 -4.57 0.11 -20.16
N VAL A 191 -5.59 0.88 -19.78
CA VAL A 191 -6.98 0.43 -19.75
C VAL A 191 -7.80 1.24 -20.73
N LEU A 192 -8.27 0.61 -21.81
CA LEU A 192 -9.29 1.19 -22.68
C LEU A 192 -10.65 1.09 -21.98
N ARG A 193 -11.25 2.23 -21.67
CA ARG A 193 -12.60 2.32 -21.11
C ARG A 193 -13.56 2.69 -22.22
N THR A 194 -14.54 1.84 -22.44
CA THR A 194 -15.59 2.05 -23.43
C THR A 194 -16.94 1.57 -22.90
N SER A 195 -18.00 1.87 -23.63
CA SER A 195 -19.36 1.46 -23.30
C SER A 195 -19.99 0.78 -24.52
N VAL A 196 -20.64 -0.35 -24.28
CA VAL A 196 -21.26 -1.19 -25.31
C VAL A 196 -22.72 -1.43 -24.99
N PRO A 197 -23.60 -1.74 -25.97
CA PRO A 197 -24.97 -2.14 -25.71
C PRO A 197 -25.06 -3.38 -24.80
N ASP A 198 -26.09 -3.46 -23.94
CA ASP A 198 -26.30 -4.56 -22.99
C ASP A 198 -26.31 -5.94 -23.68
N ALA A 199 -26.89 -6.04 -24.86
CA ALA A 199 -26.93 -7.29 -25.62
C ALA A 199 -25.52 -7.84 -25.96
N LEU A 200 -24.55 -6.97 -26.25
CA LEU A 200 -23.17 -7.36 -26.49
C LEU A 200 -22.41 -7.58 -25.18
N ALA A 201 -22.67 -6.77 -24.17
CA ALA A 201 -22.03 -6.92 -22.86
C ALA A 201 -22.31 -8.30 -22.25
N ARG A 202 -23.49 -8.87 -22.47
CA ARG A 202 -23.86 -10.23 -22.00
C ARG A 202 -23.08 -11.35 -22.67
N LEU A 203 -22.49 -11.10 -23.84
CA LEU A 203 -21.67 -12.09 -24.57
C LEU A 203 -20.21 -12.02 -24.18
N LEU A 204 -19.78 -10.90 -23.54
CA LEU A 204 -18.41 -10.72 -23.10
C LEU A 204 -18.15 -11.44 -21.77
N GLN A 205 -17.03 -12.10 -21.72
CA GLN A 205 -16.54 -12.76 -20.50
C GLN A 205 -15.28 -12.04 -19.98
N SER A 206 -15.08 -12.08 -18.68
CA SER A 206 -13.78 -11.68 -18.11
C SER A 206 -12.69 -12.61 -18.67
N ASP A 207 -11.49 -12.05 -18.87
CA ASP A 207 -10.31 -12.69 -19.46
C ASP A 207 -10.46 -13.02 -20.95
N GLN A 208 -11.51 -12.55 -21.62
CA GLN A 208 -11.65 -12.68 -23.08
C GLN A 208 -10.70 -11.73 -23.80
N GLU A 209 -9.94 -12.26 -24.76
CA GLU A 209 -9.14 -11.44 -25.66
C GLU A 209 -10.04 -10.73 -26.69
N VAL A 210 -9.74 -9.45 -26.91
CA VAL A 210 -10.42 -8.61 -27.87
C VAL A 210 -9.40 -7.76 -28.63
N THR A 211 -9.76 -7.41 -29.86
CA THR A 211 -8.93 -6.53 -30.68
C THR A 211 -9.36 -5.08 -30.49
N ALA A 212 -8.39 -4.20 -30.26
CA ALA A 212 -8.62 -2.77 -30.21
C ALA A 212 -7.69 -2.04 -31.19
N ASN A 213 -8.17 -0.96 -31.78
CA ASN A 213 -7.36 -0.05 -32.58
C ASN A 213 -7.17 1.25 -31.80
N ILE A 214 -5.93 1.54 -31.41
CA ILE A 214 -5.57 2.72 -30.61
C ILE A 214 -4.91 3.76 -31.50
N ASP A 215 -5.38 4.99 -31.41
CA ASP A 215 -4.82 6.11 -32.17
C ASP A 215 -3.32 6.27 -31.85
N GLY A 216 -2.49 6.21 -32.88
CA GLY A 216 -1.02 6.30 -32.78
C GLY A 216 -0.28 4.99 -32.46
N ALA A 217 -0.96 3.93 -32.02
CA ALA A 217 -0.37 2.62 -31.77
C ALA A 217 -0.88 1.52 -32.72
N GLY A 218 -1.98 1.78 -33.45
CA GLY A 218 -2.57 0.83 -34.39
C GLY A 218 -3.37 -0.28 -33.69
N GLN A 219 -3.42 -1.45 -34.32
CA GLN A 219 -4.16 -2.60 -33.86
C GLN A 219 -3.37 -3.34 -32.77
N VAL A 220 -4.01 -3.54 -31.62
CA VAL A 220 -3.45 -4.20 -30.44
C VAL A 220 -4.45 -5.21 -29.87
N THR A 221 -3.96 -6.23 -29.20
CA THR A 221 -4.78 -7.19 -28.45
C THR A 221 -4.88 -6.71 -27.00
N GLY A 222 -6.08 -6.73 -26.47
CA GLY A 222 -6.36 -6.45 -25.06
C GLY A 222 -7.22 -7.55 -24.45
N VAL A 223 -7.30 -7.56 -23.14
CA VAL A 223 -8.07 -8.53 -22.34
C VAL A 223 -9.19 -7.78 -21.61
N VAL A 224 -10.42 -8.29 -21.70
CA VAL A 224 -11.56 -7.75 -20.94
C VAL A 224 -11.37 -8.05 -19.46
N THR A 225 -11.10 -7.02 -18.65
CA THR A 225 -10.91 -7.17 -17.20
C THR A 225 -12.15 -6.87 -16.38
N PHE A 226 -13.11 -6.18 -16.97
CA PHE A 226 -14.34 -5.80 -16.26
C PHE A 226 -15.48 -5.52 -17.23
N VAL A 227 -16.66 -6.09 -16.93
CA VAL A 227 -17.95 -5.76 -17.55
C VAL A 227 -18.87 -5.29 -16.42
N ALA A 228 -19.40 -4.07 -16.53
CA ALA A 228 -20.26 -3.53 -15.47
C ALA A 228 -21.54 -4.35 -15.32
N PRO A 229 -21.94 -4.72 -14.09
CA PRO A 229 -23.17 -5.50 -13.86
C PRO A 229 -24.45 -4.67 -14.05
N VAL A 230 -24.31 -3.34 -14.19
CA VAL A 230 -25.43 -2.40 -14.31
C VAL A 230 -25.18 -1.51 -15.54
N ALA A 231 -26.19 -1.43 -16.41
CA ALA A 231 -26.21 -0.48 -17.53
C ALA A 231 -26.48 0.94 -17.01
N ASP A 232 -25.93 1.93 -17.70
CA ASP A 232 -26.25 3.34 -17.45
C ASP A 232 -27.71 3.62 -17.80
N PRO A 233 -28.54 4.15 -16.88
CA PRO A 233 -29.98 4.31 -17.11
C PRO A 233 -30.32 5.31 -18.21
N ALA A 234 -29.44 6.27 -18.50
CA ALA A 234 -29.70 7.31 -19.50
C ALA A 234 -29.35 6.84 -20.91
N SER A 235 -28.31 6.05 -21.08
CA SER A 235 -27.83 5.58 -22.40
C SER A 235 -28.17 4.12 -22.69
N GLY A 236 -28.50 3.31 -21.70
CA GLY A 236 -28.66 1.86 -21.83
C GLY A 236 -27.36 1.11 -22.11
N LEU A 237 -26.20 1.77 -22.00
CA LEU A 237 -24.91 1.19 -22.29
C LEU A 237 -24.25 0.59 -21.02
N VAL A 238 -23.49 -0.46 -21.22
CA VAL A 238 -22.70 -1.14 -20.19
C VAL A 238 -21.23 -0.77 -20.35
N ARG A 239 -20.60 -0.30 -19.27
CA ARG A 239 -19.18 0.02 -19.26
C ARG A 239 -18.34 -1.25 -19.25
N ILE A 240 -17.30 -1.29 -20.07
CA ILE A 240 -16.30 -2.34 -20.10
C ILE A 240 -14.90 -1.74 -19.95
N ARG A 241 -13.99 -2.54 -19.40
CA ARG A 241 -12.56 -2.21 -19.30
C ARG A 241 -11.78 -3.30 -20.00
N ILE A 242 -10.86 -2.85 -20.85
CA ILE A 242 -9.98 -3.73 -21.61
C ILE A 242 -8.57 -3.34 -21.26
N GLU A 243 -7.81 -4.24 -20.63
CA GLU A 243 -6.41 -4.04 -20.32
C GLU A 243 -5.55 -4.40 -21.53
N ILE A 244 -4.62 -3.52 -21.86
CA ILE A 244 -3.72 -3.64 -23.01
C ILE A 244 -2.28 -3.51 -22.50
N ALA A 245 -1.44 -4.50 -22.77
CA ALA A 245 -0.03 -4.43 -22.42
C ALA A 245 0.68 -3.29 -23.18
N ASN A 246 1.50 -2.53 -22.47
CA ASN A 246 2.20 -1.37 -23.01
C ASN A 246 3.70 -1.37 -22.63
N PRO A 247 4.45 -2.45 -22.93
CA PRO A 247 5.82 -2.62 -22.45
C PRO A 247 6.79 -1.54 -22.96
N ASN A 248 6.51 -0.97 -24.12
CA ASN A 248 7.35 0.04 -24.75
C ASN A 248 6.87 1.48 -24.50
N GLY A 249 5.80 1.69 -23.72
CA GLY A 249 5.23 3.02 -23.47
C GLY A 249 4.66 3.71 -24.70
N MET A 250 4.37 2.97 -25.78
CA MET A 250 3.88 3.54 -27.06
C MET A 250 2.47 4.08 -26.96
N ILE A 251 1.64 3.44 -26.13
CA ILE A 251 0.25 3.86 -25.93
C ILE A 251 0.25 4.91 -24.82
N ARG A 252 -0.18 6.11 -25.17
CA ARG A 252 -0.30 7.22 -24.20
C ARG A 252 -1.71 7.26 -23.61
N PRO A 253 -1.90 7.30 -22.29
CA PRO A 253 -3.17 7.63 -21.67
C PRO A 253 -3.74 8.95 -22.24
N GLY A 254 -5.06 9.04 -22.33
CA GLY A 254 -5.76 10.17 -22.96
C GLY A 254 -6.00 9.99 -24.46
N THR A 255 -5.35 9.03 -25.13
CA THR A 255 -5.65 8.73 -26.55
C THR A 255 -6.99 8.02 -26.70
N ARG A 256 -7.58 8.13 -27.90
CA ARG A 256 -8.79 7.40 -28.26
C ARG A 256 -8.44 5.99 -28.75
N GLY A 257 -9.37 5.07 -28.53
CA GLY A 257 -9.28 3.72 -29.05
C GLY A 257 -10.66 3.20 -29.45
N ARG A 258 -10.69 2.24 -30.35
CA ARG A 258 -11.90 1.55 -30.79
C ARG A 258 -11.73 0.07 -30.56
N VAL A 259 -12.65 -0.54 -29.85
CA VAL A 259 -12.71 -1.98 -29.72
C VAL A 259 -13.55 -2.58 -30.83
N LEU A 260 -13.12 -3.71 -31.36
CA LEU A 260 -13.81 -4.52 -32.37
C LEU A 260 -14.46 -5.71 -31.65
N LEU A 261 -15.79 -5.74 -31.65
CA LEU A 261 -16.59 -6.79 -31.00
C LEU A 261 -17.59 -7.41 -31.97
#